data_d5e93cf8aab983f416f3ce9bc0918118
#
_entry.id   d5e93cf8aab983f416f3ce9bc0918118
#
_cell.length_a   1.000
_cell.length_b   1.000
_cell.length_c   1.000
_cell.angle_alpha   90.00
_cell.angle_beta   90.00
_cell.angle_gamma   90.00
#
_symmetry.space_group_name_H-M   'P 1'
#
loop_
_entity.id
_entity.type
_entity.pdbx_description
1 polymer ?
#
loop_
_entity_poly.entity_id
_entity_poly.type
_entity_poly.pdbx_seq_one_letter_code
_entity_poly.pdbx_strand_id
1 'polypeptide(L)'
;ITSCVEDVDNERSKGMFSASQSGFTTIEVYDLGPLNKIDLSIAKAGLEDAGGTVTFSVEQSLLDSLNNADGTAYQLLPSECYTIENATYDVTSGGDRRVTGGSLVYDPHKIYNLCGFDELKYVLPLQVSSTGTPMNSDRTAVLYGFIVKEAIVRLASTGGDFVVEGGATTSPMNLNTEISFENEWDLTTTFAAKGADYVDHYNSANSTYYIPLPSDFYTLPDVTIAKGKATGGSVISLLGETLPPGNYLLPVSLSGLSGQGDASINIDKQTVANYFVIKQGSPINRDHWTVTANTEEKTGETSAAYPHNGQTVSLIDGEVNTFWHSQWQGGEVAPPYEIILDMGKENSVSQLGLIARQNALTSMNLEIYAGNDGETWNLIGKYFFDGSIKTEQMVPVKACDARWLRIYIPSLGSGSSV
;
A
#
# COMPACT_ATOMS: atom_id res chain seq x y z
N ILE A 1 -73.05 -15.52 8.05
CA ILE A 1 -71.62 -15.86 7.78
C ILE A 1 -71.10 -15.06 6.56
N THR A 2 -71.95 -14.24 5.93
CA THR A 2 -71.56 -13.48 4.69
C THR A 2 -70.96 -12.09 4.96
N SER A 3 -70.98 -11.54 6.19
CA SER A 3 -70.55 -10.14 6.41
C SER A 3 -69.05 -9.95 6.70
N CYS A 4 -68.33 -11.01 7.12
CA CYS A 4 -66.90 -10.88 7.42
C CYS A 4 -65.96 -10.97 6.18
N VAL A 5 -66.45 -11.52 5.05
CA VAL A 5 -65.66 -11.66 3.83
C VAL A 5 -65.71 -10.38 2.98
N GLU A 6 -66.89 -9.72 2.96
CA GLU A 6 -67.05 -8.46 2.22
C GLU A 6 -66.24 -7.29 2.79
N ASP A 7 -66.05 -7.20 4.12
CA ASP A 7 -65.27 -6.12 4.73
C ASP A 7 -63.75 -6.31 4.50
N VAL A 8 -63.25 -7.54 4.47
CA VAL A 8 -61.81 -7.82 4.20
C VAL A 8 -61.48 -7.60 2.72
N ASP A 9 -62.39 -7.97 1.82
CA ASP A 9 -62.15 -7.73 0.38
C ASP A 9 -62.31 -6.24 0.02
N ASN A 10 -63.15 -5.48 0.70
CA ASN A 10 -63.33 -4.05 0.51
C ASN A 10 -62.11 -3.25 1.00
N GLU A 11 -61.45 -3.65 2.07
CA GLU A 11 -60.22 -3.01 2.52
C GLU A 11 -59.02 -3.34 1.62
N ARG A 12 -58.95 -4.54 1.06
CA ARG A 12 -57.90 -4.95 0.10
C ARG A 12 -58.02 -4.30 -1.27
N SER A 13 -59.23 -3.83 -1.63
CA SER A 13 -59.46 -3.19 -2.90
C SER A 13 -59.09 -1.68 -2.95
N LYS A 14 -59.07 -1.00 -1.77
CA LYS A 14 -58.78 0.42 -1.67
C LYS A 14 -57.40 0.79 -2.19
N GLY A 15 -57.35 1.80 -3.02
CA GLY A 15 -56.08 2.39 -3.48
C GLY A 15 -55.30 2.96 -2.29
N MET A 16 -53.97 2.75 -2.26
CA MET A 16 -53.09 3.24 -1.22
C MET A 16 -51.71 3.63 -1.79
N PHE A 17 -51.15 4.69 -1.28
CA PHE A 17 -49.76 5.11 -1.59
C PHE A 17 -48.79 4.65 -0.49
N SER A 18 -47.57 4.35 -0.87
CA SER A 18 -46.46 4.08 0.02
C SER A 18 -45.22 4.76 -0.49
N ALA A 19 -44.38 5.34 0.37
CA ALA A 19 -43.05 5.75 -0.03
C ALA A 19 -42.24 4.54 -0.53
N SER A 20 -41.64 4.62 -1.73
CA SER A 20 -40.92 3.47 -2.32
C SER A 20 -39.70 3.06 -1.52
N GLN A 21 -39.06 3.99 -0.83
CA GLN A 21 -37.86 3.81 -0.01
C GLN A 21 -38.12 4.18 1.44
N SER A 22 -39.24 3.66 2.02
CA SER A 22 -39.59 3.95 3.41
C SER A 22 -38.58 3.36 4.41
N GLY A 23 -38.38 4.08 5.53
CA GLY A 23 -37.45 3.73 6.59
C GLY A 23 -36.11 4.45 6.49
N PHE A 24 -35.14 4.01 7.29
CA PHE A 24 -33.78 4.55 7.30
C PHE A 24 -32.90 3.83 6.27
N THR A 25 -32.19 4.60 5.46
CA THR A 25 -31.24 4.09 4.45
C THR A 25 -29.96 4.91 4.49
N THR A 26 -28.83 4.25 4.57
CA THR A 26 -27.52 4.87 4.44
C THR A 26 -27.14 4.97 2.97
N ILE A 27 -26.74 6.16 2.54
CA ILE A 27 -26.25 6.48 1.20
C ILE A 27 -24.73 6.65 1.30
N GLU A 28 -23.99 5.73 0.71
CA GLU A 28 -22.56 5.90 0.50
C GLU A 28 -22.32 6.59 -0.85
N VAL A 29 -21.56 7.67 -0.85
CA VAL A 29 -21.30 8.48 -2.04
C VAL A 29 -19.85 8.97 -2.04
N TYR A 30 -19.21 8.96 -3.21
CA TYR A 30 -17.88 9.55 -3.37
C TYR A 30 -17.97 11.05 -3.65
N ASP A 31 -17.07 11.83 -3.04
CA ASP A 31 -16.90 13.26 -3.35
C ASP A 31 -16.12 13.41 -4.66
N LEU A 32 -16.85 13.38 -5.76
CA LEU A 32 -16.31 13.56 -7.11
C LEU A 32 -16.52 14.99 -7.65
N GLY A 33 -17.08 15.89 -6.84
CA GLY A 33 -17.37 17.29 -7.19
C GLY A 33 -18.77 17.54 -7.74
N PRO A 34 -19.34 16.74 -8.69
CA PRO A 34 -20.71 16.93 -9.15
C PRO A 34 -21.76 16.66 -8.08
N LEU A 35 -22.90 17.36 -8.18
CA LEU A 35 -24.09 17.09 -7.37
C LEU A 35 -24.63 15.69 -7.67
N ASN A 36 -25.12 15.02 -6.63
CA ASN A 36 -25.75 13.71 -6.75
C ASN A 36 -27.27 13.82 -6.63
N LYS A 37 -27.98 12.82 -7.14
CA LYS A 37 -29.43 12.83 -7.23
C LYS A 37 -30.05 11.50 -6.81
N ILE A 38 -31.10 11.56 -6.00
CA ILE A 38 -31.94 10.44 -5.61
C ILE A 38 -33.37 10.72 -6.05
N ASP A 39 -33.97 9.79 -6.77
CA ASP A 39 -35.36 9.89 -7.17
C ASP A 39 -36.31 9.71 -5.98
N LEU A 40 -37.24 10.64 -5.80
CA LEU A 40 -38.31 10.55 -4.83
C LEU A 40 -39.56 9.95 -5.50
N SER A 41 -39.90 8.75 -5.07
CA SER A 41 -40.98 7.97 -5.69
C SER A 41 -41.91 7.34 -4.66
N ILE A 42 -43.16 7.11 -5.11
CA ILE A 42 -44.16 6.36 -4.39
C ILE A 42 -44.54 5.08 -5.13
N ALA A 43 -45.05 4.11 -4.40
CA ALA A 43 -45.67 2.93 -4.95
C ALA A 43 -47.17 2.98 -4.74
N LYS A 44 -47.96 2.56 -5.74
CA LYS A 44 -49.40 2.39 -5.70
C LYS A 44 -49.74 0.94 -5.32
N ALA A 45 -50.63 0.76 -4.39
CA ALA A 45 -51.15 -0.54 -3.97
C ALA A 45 -52.70 -0.52 -4.05
N GLY A 46 -53.32 -1.70 -3.97
CA GLY A 46 -54.77 -1.88 -4.10
C GLY A 46 -55.22 -2.21 -5.52
N LEU A 47 -56.49 -2.53 -5.66
CA LEU A 47 -57.13 -2.83 -6.96
C LEU A 47 -57.85 -1.61 -7.56
N GLU A 48 -58.20 -0.65 -6.71
CA GLU A 48 -58.77 0.62 -7.16
C GLU A 48 -57.69 1.56 -7.70
N ASP A 49 -58.09 2.39 -8.66
CA ASP A 49 -57.23 3.40 -9.19
C ASP A 49 -56.82 4.42 -8.13
N ALA A 50 -55.55 4.60 -7.95
CA ALA A 50 -54.95 5.51 -6.98
C ALA A 50 -54.44 6.76 -7.68
N GLY A 51 -54.97 7.94 -7.32
CA GLY A 51 -54.56 9.26 -7.85
C GLY A 51 -54.59 10.31 -6.74
N GLY A 52 -53.85 11.40 -6.91
CA GLY A 52 -53.77 12.48 -5.93
C GLY A 52 -52.47 13.26 -6.02
N THR A 53 -52.25 14.20 -5.12
CA THR A 53 -51.03 14.99 -5.04
C THR A 53 -50.16 14.46 -3.88
N VAL A 54 -48.91 14.15 -4.12
CA VAL A 54 -47.92 13.66 -3.15
C VAL A 54 -46.95 14.78 -2.79
N THR A 55 -46.62 14.93 -1.52
CA THR A 55 -45.66 15.90 -1.00
C THR A 55 -44.60 15.24 -0.11
N PHE A 56 -43.35 15.56 -0.35
CA PHE A 56 -42.21 15.26 0.49
C PHE A 56 -41.80 16.50 1.28
N SER A 57 -41.79 16.43 2.59
CA SER A 57 -41.40 17.54 3.48
C SER A 57 -40.39 17.08 4.53
N VAL A 58 -39.47 17.98 4.89
CA VAL A 58 -38.51 17.68 5.99
C VAL A 58 -39.25 17.71 7.32
N GLU A 59 -39.11 16.67 8.13
CA GLU A 59 -39.78 16.54 9.42
C GLU A 59 -38.80 16.05 10.52
N GLN A 60 -38.40 17.00 11.38
CA GLN A 60 -37.43 16.75 12.48
C GLN A 60 -37.88 15.64 13.44
N SER A 61 -39.15 15.54 13.72
CA SER A 61 -39.69 14.54 14.66
C SER A 61 -39.41 13.10 14.26
N LEU A 62 -39.25 12.83 12.96
CA LEU A 62 -38.84 11.51 12.46
C LEU A 62 -37.38 11.18 12.85
N LEU A 63 -36.50 12.18 12.80
CA LEU A 63 -35.11 12.03 13.23
C LEU A 63 -35.02 11.83 14.76
N ASP A 64 -35.79 12.59 15.53
CA ASP A 64 -35.85 12.45 16.98
C ASP A 64 -36.35 11.05 17.37
N SER A 65 -37.34 10.54 16.64
CA SER A 65 -37.84 9.19 16.82
C SER A 65 -36.80 8.11 16.52
N LEU A 66 -36.05 8.26 15.42
CA LEU A 66 -34.94 7.35 15.06
C LEU A 66 -33.86 7.36 16.15
N ASN A 67 -33.40 8.54 16.57
CA ASN A 67 -32.39 8.69 17.59
C ASN A 67 -32.80 8.04 18.92
N ASN A 68 -34.09 8.21 19.33
CA ASN A 68 -34.60 7.62 20.53
C ASN A 68 -34.72 6.08 20.45
N ALA A 69 -35.13 5.56 19.30
CA ALA A 69 -35.31 4.12 19.09
C ALA A 69 -33.96 3.37 19.07
N ASP A 70 -32.96 3.93 18.39
CA ASP A 70 -31.68 3.27 18.14
C ASP A 70 -30.56 3.72 19.09
N GLY A 71 -30.85 4.69 19.97
CA GLY A 71 -29.85 5.24 20.89
C GLY A 71 -28.73 6.02 20.18
N THR A 72 -29.04 6.62 19.03
CA THR A 72 -28.12 7.39 18.21
C THR A 72 -28.22 8.90 18.48
N ALA A 73 -27.30 9.69 17.91
CA ALA A 73 -27.26 11.14 18.04
C ALA A 73 -27.08 11.83 16.68
N TYR A 74 -27.75 11.31 15.66
CA TYR A 74 -27.74 11.90 14.33
C TYR A 74 -28.28 13.32 14.35
N GLN A 75 -27.71 14.18 13.50
CA GLN A 75 -28.11 15.58 13.34
C GLN A 75 -28.88 15.77 12.02
N LEU A 76 -29.75 16.76 11.99
CA LEU A 76 -30.45 17.12 10.77
C LEU A 76 -29.44 17.62 9.74
N LEU A 77 -29.52 17.10 8.50
CA LEU A 77 -28.70 17.59 7.40
C LEU A 77 -29.03 19.06 7.12
N PRO A 78 -28.04 20.00 7.16
CA PRO A 78 -28.26 21.40 6.85
C PRO A 78 -28.81 21.64 5.44
N SER A 79 -29.71 22.61 5.32
CA SER A 79 -30.42 22.88 4.05
C SER A 79 -29.53 23.32 2.90
N GLU A 80 -28.33 23.86 3.20
CA GLU A 80 -27.33 24.21 2.19
C GLU A 80 -26.69 23.00 1.49
N CYS A 81 -26.86 21.78 2.06
CA CYS A 81 -26.30 20.56 1.49
C CYS A 81 -27.20 19.89 0.45
N TYR A 82 -28.45 20.30 0.34
CA TYR A 82 -29.42 19.65 -0.55
C TYR A 82 -30.49 20.59 -1.11
N THR A 83 -31.16 20.11 -2.11
CA THR A 83 -32.38 20.72 -2.68
C THR A 83 -33.38 19.62 -3.03
N ILE A 84 -34.65 19.79 -2.65
CA ILE A 84 -35.72 18.90 -3.09
C ILE A 84 -36.41 19.53 -4.31
N GLU A 85 -36.11 18.96 -5.47
CA GLU A 85 -36.76 19.39 -6.73
C GLU A 85 -38.15 18.72 -6.85
N ASN A 86 -39.19 19.47 -7.23
CA ASN A 86 -40.55 19.00 -7.31
C ASN A 86 -41.00 18.22 -6.05
N ALA A 87 -40.80 18.84 -4.88
CA ALA A 87 -41.19 18.27 -3.60
C ALA A 87 -42.67 17.86 -3.54
N THR A 88 -43.49 18.47 -4.37
CA THR A 88 -44.93 18.17 -4.57
C THR A 88 -45.19 17.86 -6.03
N TYR A 89 -45.86 16.75 -6.31
CA TYR A 89 -46.21 16.33 -7.66
C TYR A 89 -47.52 15.54 -7.70
N ASP A 90 -48.20 15.60 -8.86
CA ASP A 90 -49.46 14.88 -9.08
C ASP A 90 -49.21 13.44 -9.54
N VAL A 91 -49.98 12.56 -9.01
CA VAL A 91 -50.04 11.12 -9.34
C VAL A 91 -51.36 10.87 -10.04
N THR A 92 -51.30 10.58 -11.34
CA THR A 92 -52.51 10.26 -12.10
C THR A 92 -53.06 8.87 -11.75
N SER A 93 -54.40 8.76 -11.81
CA SER A 93 -55.08 7.48 -11.72
C SER A 93 -54.71 6.58 -12.90
N GLY A 94 -54.55 5.28 -12.66
CA GLY A 94 -54.03 4.32 -13.65
C GLY A 94 -52.51 4.38 -13.84
N GLY A 95 -51.99 3.75 -14.90
CA GLY A 95 -50.56 3.74 -15.24
C GLY A 95 -49.66 2.93 -14.31
N ASP A 96 -48.39 3.30 -14.23
CA ASP A 96 -47.37 2.58 -13.51
C ASP A 96 -47.62 2.50 -12.01
N ARG A 97 -47.30 1.35 -11.41
CA ARG A 97 -47.40 1.14 -9.96
C ARG A 97 -46.34 1.89 -9.17
N ARG A 98 -45.22 2.27 -9.78
CA ARG A 98 -44.17 3.13 -9.19
C ARG A 98 -44.18 4.45 -9.94
N VAL A 99 -44.32 5.54 -9.21
CA VAL A 99 -44.35 6.90 -9.78
C VAL A 99 -43.24 7.73 -9.18
N THR A 100 -42.32 8.18 -10.01
CA THR A 100 -41.28 9.13 -9.66
C THR A 100 -41.70 10.52 -10.15
N GLY A 101 -41.78 11.51 -9.26
CA GLY A 101 -42.19 12.88 -9.64
C GLY A 101 -41.25 13.94 -9.10
N GLY A 102 -40.51 13.66 -8.04
CA GLY A 102 -39.53 14.56 -7.44
C GLY A 102 -38.15 13.97 -7.35
N SER A 103 -37.19 14.76 -6.88
CA SER A 103 -35.82 14.32 -6.64
C SER A 103 -35.18 15.08 -5.50
N LEU A 104 -34.31 14.38 -4.77
CA LEU A 104 -33.39 14.96 -3.84
C LEU A 104 -32.04 15.14 -4.55
N VAL A 105 -31.62 16.39 -4.73
CA VAL A 105 -30.26 16.73 -5.20
C VAL A 105 -29.43 17.11 -4.00
N TYR A 106 -28.25 16.55 -3.85
CA TYR A 106 -27.38 16.81 -2.70
C TYR A 106 -25.91 16.95 -3.11
N ASP A 107 -25.15 17.65 -2.27
CA ASP A 107 -23.75 18.02 -2.49
C ASP A 107 -22.84 17.22 -1.53
N PRO A 108 -22.17 16.17 -2.00
CA PRO A 108 -21.26 15.37 -1.16
C PRO A 108 -20.15 16.21 -0.57
N HIS A 109 -19.62 17.20 -1.30
CA HIS A 109 -18.52 18.03 -0.82
C HIS A 109 -18.93 18.90 0.38
N LYS A 110 -20.14 19.45 0.37
CA LYS A 110 -20.66 20.21 1.51
C LYS A 110 -20.89 19.31 2.73
N ILE A 111 -21.38 18.07 2.52
CA ILE A 111 -21.55 17.09 3.59
C ILE A 111 -20.19 16.71 4.19
N TYR A 112 -19.19 16.42 3.34
CA TYR A 112 -17.82 16.18 3.75
C TYR A 112 -17.25 17.30 4.63
N ASN A 113 -17.46 18.55 4.23
CA ASN A 113 -16.97 19.71 4.99
C ASN A 113 -17.60 19.84 6.40
N LEU A 114 -18.74 19.19 6.64
CA LEU A 114 -19.41 19.17 7.95
C LEU A 114 -18.91 18.07 8.89
N CYS A 115 -18.52 16.90 8.35
CA CYS A 115 -18.22 15.75 9.19
C CYS A 115 -16.99 14.92 8.77
N GLY A 116 -16.37 15.20 7.60
CA GLY A 116 -15.26 14.40 7.08
C GLY A 116 -15.71 13.18 6.27
N PHE A 117 -14.74 12.35 5.86
CA PHE A 117 -15.00 11.08 5.19
C PHE A 117 -15.34 9.97 6.19
N ASP A 118 -16.11 8.99 5.72
CA ASP A 118 -16.48 7.75 6.46
C ASP A 118 -17.32 7.96 7.71
N GLU A 119 -17.89 9.16 7.91
CA GLU A 119 -18.69 9.51 9.06
C GLU A 119 -20.19 9.57 8.73
N LEU A 120 -21.02 8.82 9.47
CA LEU A 120 -22.47 8.91 9.45
C LEU A 120 -22.94 9.80 10.60
N LYS A 121 -23.09 11.07 10.34
CA LYS A 121 -23.49 12.07 11.34
C LYS A 121 -24.79 12.76 11.00
N TYR A 122 -25.06 12.99 9.72
CA TYR A 122 -26.17 13.77 9.25
C TYR A 122 -27.21 12.89 8.54
N VAL A 123 -28.49 13.15 8.86
CA VAL A 123 -29.65 12.44 8.30
C VAL A 123 -30.64 13.46 7.78
N LEU A 124 -31.20 13.20 6.60
CA LEU A 124 -32.34 13.95 6.05
C LEU A 124 -33.63 13.16 6.25
N PRO A 125 -34.50 13.56 7.20
CA PRO A 125 -35.78 12.91 7.45
C PRO A 125 -36.87 13.55 6.57
N LEU A 126 -37.53 12.77 5.72
CA LEU A 126 -38.60 13.19 4.86
C LEU A 126 -39.92 12.51 5.27
N GLN A 127 -40.94 13.31 5.56
CA GLN A 127 -42.34 12.86 5.69
C GLN A 127 -42.97 12.89 4.30
N VAL A 128 -43.63 11.80 3.94
CA VAL A 128 -44.45 11.71 2.70
C VAL A 128 -45.89 11.77 3.06
N SER A 129 -46.61 12.72 2.44
CA SER A 129 -48.04 12.88 2.61
C SER A 129 -48.75 12.92 1.23
N SER A 130 -50.04 12.71 1.24
CA SER A 130 -50.83 12.83 0.02
C SER A 130 -52.23 13.41 0.27
N THR A 131 -52.77 14.07 -0.76
CA THR A 131 -54.19 14.42 -0.87
C THR A 131 -54.80 13.54 -1.94
N GLY A 132 -56.01 13.02 -1.71
CA GLY A 132 -56.65 12.05 -2.60
C GLY A 132 -56.49 10.62 -2.05
N THR A 133 -55.67 9.81 -2.70
CA THR A 133 -55.40 8.44 -2.20
C THR A 133 -54.62 8.46 -0.87
N PRO A 134 -55.07 7.73 0.16
CA PRO A 134 -54.40 7.70 1.47
C PRO A 134 -53.01 7.06 1.40
N MET A 135 -52.13 7.49 2.30
CA MET A 135 -50.80 6.86 2.52
C MET A 135 -50.94 5.65 3.43
N ASN A 136 -50.14 4.61 3.20
CA ASN A 136 -49.90 3.54 4.16
C ASN A 136 -49.15 4.16 5.36
N SER A 137 -49.75 4.10 6.55
CA SER A 137 -49.24 4.70 7.79
C SER A 137 -47.82 4.24 8.14
N ASP A 138 -47.47 2.99 7.82
CA ASP A 138 -46.17 2.40 8.13
C ASP A 138 -45.08 2.74 7.10
N ARG A 139 -45.47 3.43 6.02
CA ARG A 139 -44.58 3.73 4.88
C ARG A 139 -44.65 5.19 4.44
N THR A 140 -44.68 6.10 5.39
CA THR A 140 -44.71 7.55 5.17
C THR A 140 -43.41 8.28 5.46
N ALA A 141 -42.47 7.59 6.11
CA ALA A 141 -41.17 8.17 6.49
C ALA A 141 -40.02 7.64 5.62
N VAL A 142 -39.19 8.53 5.15
CA VAL A 142 -37.94 8.22 4.41
C VAL A 142 -36.81 8.98 5.09
N LEU A 143 -35.79 8.29 5.57
CA LEU A 143 -34.66 8.90 6.24
C LEU A 143 -33.36 8.50 5.51
N TYR A 144 -32.65 9.48 4.98
CA TYR A 144 -31.39 9.29 4.29
C TYR A 144 -30.22 9.71 5.19
N GLY A 145 -29.40 8.77 5.61
CA GLY A 145 -28.09 9.04 6.24
C GLY A 145 -27.00 9.04 5.19
N PHE A 146 -26.09 10.01 5.25
CA PHE A 146 -25.04 10.16 4.24
C PHE A 146 -23.67 9.84 4.80
N ILE A 147 -22.93 8.96 4.11
CA ILE A 147 -21.51 8.69 4.32
C ILE A 147 -20.76 9.12 3.06
N VAL A 148 -19.91 10.13 3.19
CA VAL A 148 -19.08 10.57 2.07
C VAL A 148 -17.77 9.78 2.09
N LYS A 149 -17.45 9.18 0.96
CA LYS A 149 -16.21 8.42 0.73
C LYS A 149 -15.20 9.27 -0.03
N GLU A 150 -13.92 9.12 0.28
CA GLU A 150 -12.86 9.76 -0.47
C GLU A 150 -12.70 9.11 -1.84
N ALA A 151 -12.81 9.93 -2.90
CA ALA A 151 -12.41 9.49 -4.24
C ALA A 151 -10.90 9.65 -4.38
N ILE A 152 -10.16 8.57 -4.37
CA ILE A 152 -8.69 8.59 -4.35
C ILE A 152 -8.09 7.56 -5.29
N VAL A 153 -6.96 7.95 -5.91
CA VAL A 153 -6.05 7.06 -6.64
C VAL A 153 -4.87 6.74 -5.76
N ARG A 154 -4.53 5.46 -5.66
CA ARG A 154 -3.41 4.96 -4.86
C ARG A 154 -2.43 4.15 -5.71
N LEU A 155 -1.19 4.12 -5.25
CA LEU A 155 -0.18 3.19 -5.73
C LEU A 155 -0.46 1.81 -5.12
N ALA A 156 -0.73 0.81 -5.97
CA ALA A 156 -1.00 -0.57 -5.55
C ALA A 156 0.27 -1.43 -5.50
N SER A 157 1.35 -0.98 -6.14
CA SER A 157 2.66 -1.65 -6.06
C SER A 157 3.37 -1.32 -4.75
N THR A 158 4.03 -2.32 -4.16
CA THR A 158 4.87 -2.17 -2.96
C THR A 158 6.37 -2.12 -3.28
N GLY A 159 6.76 -2.44 -4.53
CA GLY A 159 8.13 -2.65 -4.94
C GLY A 159 8.58 -4.11 -4.76
N GLY A 160 9.84 -4.34 -4.45
CA GLY A 160 10.45 -5.67 -4.23
C GLY A 160 11.90 -5.73 -4.66
N ASP A 161 12.49 -6.93 -4.61
CA ASP A 161 13.89 -7.21 -4.99
C ASP A 161 13.99 -7.66 -6.45
N PHE A 162 14.92 -7.07 -7.20
CA PHE A 162 15.12 -7.30 -8.62
C PHE A 162 16.60 -7.48 -8.93
N VAL A 163 16.96 -8.63 -9.47
CA VAL A 163 18.33 -8.93 -9.92
C VAL A 163 18.45 -8.57 -11.41
N VAL A 164 19.57 -7.94 -11.79
CA VAL A 164 19.86 -7.58 -13.18
C VAL A 164 20.78 -8.63 -13.81
N GLU A 165 20.25 -9.28 -14.85
CA GLU A 165 20.97 -10.25 -15.67
C GLU A 165 20.84 -9.88 -17.16
N GLY A 166 21.96 -9.90 -17.89
CA GLY A 166 21.92 -9.62 -19.33
C GLY A 166 21.35 -8.24 -19.70
N GLY A 167 21.38 -7.28 -18.76
CA GLY A 167 20.88 -5.93 -19.00
C GLY A 167 19.42 -5.66 -18.63
N ALA A 168 18.68 -6.71 -18.24
CA ALA A 168 17.29 -6.60 -17.78
C ALA A 168 17.12 -7.20 -16.38
N THR A 169 16.01 -6.91 -15.71
CA THR A 169 15.64 -7.57 -14.46
C THR A 169 15.11 -8.98 -14.72
N THR A 170 15.40 -9.93 -13.82
CA THR A 170 14.95 -11.34 -13.90
C THR A 170 13.43 -11.48 -13.73
N SER A 171 12.76 -10.47 -13.21
CA SER A 171 11.31 -10.38 -13.07
C SER A 171 10.83 -8.96 -13.41
N PRO A 172 9.57 -8.79 -13.87
CA PRO A 172 9.05 -7.48 -14.23
C PRO A 172 8.89 -6.58 -12.99
N MET A 173 9.38 -5.35 -13.07
CA MET A 173 9.18 -4.30 -12.07
C MET A 173 7.79 -3.68 -12.26
N ASN A 174 6.75 -4.35 -11.75
CA ASN A 174 5.38 -3.93 -11.95
C ASN A 174 5.07 -2.60 -11.24
N LEU A 175 4.36 -1.72 -11.95
CA LEU A 175 3.89 -0.43 -11.48
C LEU A 175 2.38 -0.38 -11.65
N ASN A 176 1.65 -0.59 -10.56
CA ASN A 176 0.20 -0.71 -10.56
C ASN A 176 -0.44 0.41 -9.75
N THR A 177 -1.62 0.83 -10.18
CA THR A 177 -2.47 1.80 -9.49
C THR A 177 -3.87 1.25 -9.30
N GLU A 178 -4.56 1.74 -8.29
CA GLU A 178 -5.94 1.42 -7.99
C GLU A 178 -6.73 2.66 -7.59
N ILE A 179 -8.05 2.57 -7.72
CA ILE A 179 -8.99 3.63 -7.32
C ILE A 179 -10.01 3.07 -6.33
N SER A 180 -10.58 3.97 -5.51
CA SER A 180 -11.56 3.63 -4.47
C SER A 180 -13.02 3.70 -4.94
N PHE A 181 -13.30 4.17 -6.17
CA PHE A 181 -14.63 4.53 -6.66
C PHE A 181 -14.95 3.88 -8.02
N GLU A 182 -16.19 3.98 -8.47
CA GLU A 182 -16.59 3.53 -9.81
C GLU A 182 -16.02 4.51 -10.86
N ASN A 183 -15.29 3.97 -11.83
CA ASN A 183 -14.55 4.76 -12.81
C ASN A 183 -15.37 5.02 -14.08
N GLU A 184 -15.67 6.27 -14.33
CA GLU A 184 -16.36 6.71 -15.54
C GLU A 184 -15.40 7.30 -16.61
N TRP A 185 -14.12 7.33 -16.37
CA TRP A 185 -13.10 7.98 -17.20
C TRP A 185 -11.98 7.02 -17.63
N ASP A 186 -11.23 7.42 -18.64
CA ASP A 186 -9.91 6.87 -18.92
C ASP A 186 -8.88 7.73 -18.17
N LEU A 187 -8.48 7.25 -16.98
CA LEU A 187 -7.57 7.98 -16.09
C LEU A 187 -6.13 7.64 -16.43
N THR A 188 -5.25 8.63 -16.44
CA THR A 188 -3.80 8.43 -16.60
C THR A 188 -3.08 8.94 -15.37
N THR A 189 -2.32 8.05 -14.72
CA THR A 189 -1.47 8.37 -13.58
C THR A 189 -0.01 8.49 -13.99
N THR A 190 0.66 9.50 -13.45
CA THR A 190 2.10 9.73 -13.62
C THR A 190 2.84 9.50 -12.31
N PHE A 191 4.14 9.23 -12.41
CA PHE A 191 4.98 8.84 -11.28
C PHE A 191 6.24 9.68 -11.19
N ALA A 192 6.81 9.73 -9.98
CA ALA A 192 8.11 10.32 -9.74
C ALA A 192 8.95 9.43 -8.81
N ALA A 193 10.23 9.33 -9.10
CA ALA A 193 11.18 8.76 -8.17
C ALA A 193 11.49 9.76 -7.07
N LYS A 194 11.64 9.27 -5.83
CA LYS A 194 12.17 10.08 -4.72
C LYS A 194 13.69 10.22 -4.87
N GLY A 195 14.22 11.34 -4.42
CA GLY A 195 15.65 11.66 -4.53
C GLY A 195 16.54 10.95 -3.50
N ALA A 196 17.82 11.34 -3.51
CA ALA A 196 18.85 10.80 -2.62
C ALA A 196 18.49 10.93 -1.13
N ASP A 197 17.87 12.04 -0.72
CA ASP A 197 17.47 12.27 0.67
C ASP A 197 16.52 11.18 1.20
N TYR A 198 15.62 10.66 0.35
CA TYR A 198 14.76 9.54 0.72
C TYR A 198 15.58 8.26 0.93
N VAL A 199 16.51 7.96 0.01
CA VAL A 199 17.38 6.77 0.08
C VAL A 199 18.27 6.84 1.33
N ASP A 200 18.84 7.99 1.64
CA ASP A 200 19.67 8.20 2.83
C ASP A 200 18.84 8.01 4.12
N HIS A 201 17.62 8.53 4.15
CA HIS A 201 16.71 8.31 5.28
C HIS A 201 16.34 6.82 5.41
N TYR A 202 16.01 6.16 4.30
CA TYR A 202 15.71 4.72 4.27
C TYR A 202 16.89 3.90 4.80
N ASN A 203 18.10 4.17 4.30
CA ASN A 203 19.32 3.51 4.75
C ASN A 203 19.55 3.68 6.25
N SER A 204 19.37 4.90 6.76
CA SER A 204 19.54 5.21 8.19
C SER A 204 18.53 4.48 9.05
N ALA A 205 17.27 4.42 8.62
CA ALA A 205 16.21 3.76 9.37
C ALA A 205 16.32 2.22 9.37
N ASN A 206 16.88 1.63 8.29
CA ASN A 206 16.94 0.18 8.10
C ASN A 206 18.38 -0.39 8.23
N SER A 207 19.38 0.44 8.53
CA SER A 207 20.80 0.04 8.59
C SER A 207 21.28 -0.61 7.28
N THR A 208 20.86 -0.03 6.13
CA THR A 208 21.21 -0.49 4.79
C THR A 208 22.12 0.51 4.08
N TYR A 209 22.63 0.14 2.89
CA TYR A 209 23.61 0.95 2.13
C TYR A 209 23.29 1.00 0.64
N TYR A 210 22.00 1.15 0.30
CA TYR A 210 21.57 1.34 -1.07
C TYR A 210 22.03 2.69 -1.60
N ILE A 211 22.28 2.75 -2.91
CA ILE A 211 22.50 4.00 -3.64
C ILE A 211 21.26 4.30 -4.49
N PRO A 212 20.91 5.58 -4.69
CA PRO A 212 19.80 5.92 -5.58
C PRO A 212 20.05 5.34 -6.98
N LEU A 213 19.05 4.67 -7.57
CA LEU A 213 19.17 4.24 -8.97
C LEU A 213 19.22 5.49 -9.85
N PRO A 214 20.30 5.73 -10.65
CA PRO A 214 20.40 6.92 -11.45
C PRO A 214 19.34 7.00 -12.54
N SER A 215 18.82 8.19 -12.82
CA SER A 215 17.69 8.41 -13.74
C SER A 215 17.94 7.93 -15.18
N ASP A 216 19.20 7.86 -15.60
CA ASP A 216 19.59 7.41 -16.94
C ASP A 216 19.39 5.88 -17.14
N PHE A 217 19.15 5.14 -16.07
CA PHE A 217 19.03 3.68 -16.10
C PHE A 217 17.60 3.15 -15.99
N TYR A 218 16.58 4.00 -15.91
CA TYR A 218 15.20 3.55 -15.88
C TYR A 218 14.24 4.51 -16.57
N THR A 219 13.07 3.98 -16.92
CA THR A 219 11.94 4.79 -17.40
C THR A 219 10.72 4.45 -16.59
N LEU A 220 10.06 5.47 -15.99
CA LEU A 220 8.77 5.34 -15.35
C LEU A 220 7.68 5.57 -16.40
N PRO A 221 6.90 4.54 -16.76
CA PRO A 221 5.80 4.69 -17.69
C PRO A 221 4.60 5.34 -16.99
N ASP A 222 3.76 6.02 -17.75
CA ASP A 222 2.42 6.35 -17.31
C ASP A 222 1.58 5.06 -17.20
N VAL A 223 0.59 5.06 -16.27
CA VAL A 223 -0.36 3.96 -16.14
C VAL A 223 -1.76 4.46 -16.42
N THR A 224 -2.45 3.80 -17.34
CA THR A 224 -3.85 4.08 -17.65
C THR A 224 -4.78 3.14 -16.88
N ILE A 225 -5.77 3.71 -16.19
CA ILE A 225 -6.92 2.99 -15.64
C ILE A 225 -8.09 3.26 -16.59
N ALA A 226 -8.41 2.28 -17.41
CA ALA A 226 -9.47 2.43 -18.41
C ALA A 226 -10.85 2.61 -17.76
N LYS A 227 -11.74 3.30 -18.42
CA LYS A 227 -13.15 3.44 -18.00
C LYS A 227 -13.77 2.10 -17.61
N GLY A 228 -14.43 2.05 -16.48
CA GLY A 228 -15.05 0.84 -15.91
C GLY A 228 -14.06 -0.14 -15.28
N LYS A 229 -12.78 0.23 -15.14
CA LYS A 229 -11.78 -0.55 -14.42
C LYS A 229 -11.40 0.14 -13.11
N ALA A 230 -11.10 -0.67 -12.10
CA ALA A 230 -10.64 -0.19 -10.80
C ALA A 230 -9.11 -0.14 -10.69
N THR A 231 -8.38 -0.76 -11.62
CA THR A 231 -6.91 -0.87 -11.59
C THR A 231 -6.31 -0.64 -12.96
N GLY A 232 -5.08 -0.13 -12.97
CA GLY A 232 -4.20 -0.06 -14.12
C GLY A 232 -2.82 -0.57 -13.78
N GLY A 233 -2.04 -0.95 -14.79
CA GLY A 233 -0.69 -1.46 -14.58
C GLY A 233 0.22 -1.25 -15.78
N SER A 234 1.51 -1.12 -15.50
CA SER A 234 2.59 -1.05 -16.46
C SER A 234 3.87 -1.65 -15.84
N VAL A 235 4.97 -1.63 -16.57
CA VAL A 235 6.25 -2.17 -16.12
C VAL A 235 7.32 -1.09 -16.25
N ILE A 236 8.06 -0.84 -15.17
CA ILE A 236 9.24 0.04 -15.18
C ILE A 236 10.30 -0.60 -16.09
N SER A 237 10.76 0.12 -17.09
CA SER A 237 11.85 -0.33 -17.96
C SER A 237 13.20 0.01 -17.35
N LEU A 238 14.06 -1.00 -17.19
CA LEU A 238 15.43 -0.84 -16.74
C LEU A 238 16.40 -0.88 -17.95
N LEU A 239 17.32 0.07 -18.02
CA LEU A 239 18.43 0.12 -18.96
C LEU A 239 19.70 -0.44 -18.29
N GLY A 240 19.62 -1.72 -17.91
CA GLY A 240 20.60 -2.34 -17.01
C GLY A 240 21.90 -2.83 -17.66
N GLU A 241 22.05 -2.76 -19.00
CA GLU A 241 23.23 -3.27 -19.68
C GLU A 241 24.52 -2.58 -19.21
N THR A 242 24.49 -1.26 -19.14
CA THR A 242 25.63 -0.42 -18.72
C THR A 242 25.52 0.05 -17.26
N LEU A 243 24.49 -0.40 -16.52
CA LEU A 243 24.38 -0.10 -15.10
C LEU A 243 25.60 -0.68 -14.36
N PRO A 244 26.37 0.13 -13.61
CA PRO A 244 27.47 -0.40 -12.80
C PRO A 244 27.00 -1.43 -11.77
N PRO A 245 27.88 -2.36 -11.36
CA PRO A 245 27.57 -3.23 -10.23
C PRO A 245 27.26 -2.44 -8.97
N GLY A 246 26.22 -2.86 -8.23
CA GLY A 246 25.81 -2.15 -7.01
C GLY A 246 24.43 -2.61 -6.52
N ASN A 247 24.08 -2.11 -5.34
CA ASN A 247 22.76 -2.29 -4.73
C ASN A 247 22.02 -0.95 -4.78
N TYR A 248 20.99 -0.88 -5.59
CA TYR A 248 20.26 0.35 -5.86
C TYR A 248 18.87 0.33 -5.23
N LEU A 249 18.38 1.50 -4.87
CA LEU A 249 16.99 1.71 -4.46
C LEU A 249 16.35 2.72 -5.40
N LEU A 250 15.24 2.33 -6.02
CA LEU A 250 14.35 3.19 -6.78
C LEU A 250 13.02 3.33 -6.02
N PRO A 251 12.84 4.40 -5.23
CA PRO A 251 11.59 4.66 -4.55
C PRO A 251 10.65 5.46 -5.46
N VAL A 252 9.46 4.94 -5.73
CA VAL A 252 8.48 5.51 -6.67
C VAL A 252 7.20 5.87 -5.95
N SER A 253 6.65 7.05 -6.22
CA SER A 253 5.33 7.48 -5.75
C SER A 253 4.52 8.08 -6.88
N LEU A 254 3.20 8.17 -6.70
CA LEU A 254 2.33 8.94 -7.61
C LEU A 254 2.72 10.41 -7.60
N SER A 255 2.72 11.04 -8.78
CA SER A 255 3.02 12.46 -8.95
C SER A 255 1.84 13.24 -9.55
N GLY A 256 1.02 12.62 -10.41
CA GLY A 256 -0.08 13.28 -11.08
C GLY A 256 -1.18 12.34 -11.55
N LEU A 257 -2.31 12.95 -11.88
CA LEU A 257 -3.49 12.33 -12.48
C LEU A 257 -4.05 13.23 -13.57
N SER A 258 -4.53 12.64 -14.63
CA SER A 258 -5.22 13.32 -15.73
C SER A 258 -6.31 12.43 -16.31
N GLY A 259 -7.18 13.02 -17.15
CA GLY A 259 -8.29 12.31 -17.81
C GLY A 259 -9.61 12.37 -17.05
N GLN A 260 -9.66 12.87 -15.80
CA GLN A 260 -10.84 12.92 -14.95
C GLN A 260 -11.83 14.05 -15.28
N GLY A 261 -11.55 14.91 -16.29
CA GLY A 261 -12.38 16.10 -16.57
C GLY A 261 -12.47 17.02 -15.34
N ASP A 262 -13.71 17.40 -14.98
CA ASP A 262 -14.00 18.27 -13.84
C ASP A 262 -14.16 17.49 -12.51
N ALA A 263 -13.95 16.17 -12.50
CA ALA A 263 -14.08 15.37 -11.29
C ALA A 263 -12.97 15.68 -10.28
N SER A 264 -13.36 15.80 -9.01
CA SER A 264 -12.44 15.96 -7.87
C SER A 264 -11.96 14.60 -7.41
N ILE A 265 -10.73 14.23 -7.77
CA ILE A 265 -10.11 12.94 -7.40
C ILE A 265 -8.78 13.22 -6.71
N ASN A 266 -8.63 12.74 -5.50
CA ASN A 266 -7.40 12.84 -4.73
C ASN A 266 -6.34 11.85 -5.23
N ILE A 267 -5.07 12.18 -4.95
CA ILE A 267 -3.92 11.33 -5.29
C ILE A 267 -3.14 11.06 -4.01
N ASP A 268 -2.94 9.79 -3.69
CA ASP A 268 -2.04 9.41 -2.60
C ASP A 268 -0.57 9.56 -3.04
N LYS A 269 0.05 10.68 -2.69
CA LYS A 269 1.46 10.98 -2.95
C LYS A 269 2.38 10.50 -1.81
N GLN A 270 1.84 9.95 -0.73
CA GLN A 270 2.61 9.55 0.44
C GLN A 270 3.11 8.11 0.32
N THR A 271 2.31 7.24 -0.27
CA THR A 271 2.70 5.84 -0.50
C THR A 271 3.86 5.77 -1.48
N VAL A 272 4.90 5.03 -1.09
CA VAL A 272 6.11 4.82 -1.88
C VAL A 272 6.33 3.33 -2.09
N ALA A 273 6.49 2.92 -3.35
CA ALA A 273 6.96 1.59 -3.72
C ALA A 273 8.48 1.59 -3.81
N ASN A 274 9.13 0.70 -3.09
CA ASN A 274 10.59 0.59 -3.03
C ASN A 274 11.07 -0.58 -3.92
N TYR A 275 11.73 -0.27 -5.03
CA TYR A 275 12.32 -1.26 -5.93
C TYR A 275 13.82 -1.36 -5.63
N PHE A 276 14.24 -2.52 -5.11
CA PHE A 276 15.63 -2.83 -4.81
C PHE A 276 16.26 -3.51 -6.02
N VAL A 277 17.16 -2.83 -6.70
CA VAL A 277 17.78 -3.31 -7.94
C VAL A 277 19.21 -3.71 -7.64
N ILE A 278 19.52 -5.00 -7.84
CA ILE A 278 20.82 -5.58 -7.55
C ILE A 278 21.51 -5.92 -8.87
N LYS A 279 22.59 -5.21 -9.18
CA LYS A 279 23.49 -5.53 -10.29
C LYS A 279 24.74 -6.17 -9.73
N GLN A 280 24.88 -7.46 -9.97
CA GLN A 280 26.10 -8.19 -9.54
C GLN A 280 27.30 -7.79 -10.37
N GLY A 281 28.46 -7.64 -9.71
CA GLY A 281 29.75 -7.49 -10.34
C GLY A 281 30.39 -8.83 -10.67
N SER A 282 31.48 -8.79 -11.44
CA SER A 282 32.33 -9.96 -11.59
C SER A 282 33.15 -10.15 -10.30
N PRO A 283 33.34 -11.40 -9.83
CA PRO A 283 34.21 -11.66 -8.70
C PRO A 283 35.62 -11.11 -8.94
N ILE A 284 36.19 -10.44 -7.94
CA ILE A 284 37.56 -9.95 -7.99
C ILE A 284 38.49 -11.15 -7.82
N ASN A 285 39.52 -11.23 -8.69
CA ASN A 285 40.54 -12.28 -8.57
C ASN A 285 41.30 -12.13 -7.25
N ARG A 286 41.40 -13.23 -6.48
CA ARG A 286 41.96 -13.29 -5.13
C ARG A 286 43.41 -13.78 -5.08
N ASP A 287 44.09 -14.06 -6.21
CA ASP A 287 45.42 -14.67 -6.27
C ASP A 287 46.50 -13.93 -5.46
N HIS A 288 46.34 -12.63 -5.26
CA HIS A 288 47.26 -11.79 -4.54
C HIS A 288 46.74 -11.24 -3.22
N TRP A 289 45.59 -11.77 -2.77
CA TRP A 289 45.00 -11.31 -1.51
C TRP A 289 45.79 -11.90 -0.34
N THR A 290 45.91 -11.09 0.70
CA THR A 290 46.34 -11.55 2.02
C THR A 290 45.31 -11.20 3.05
N VAL A 291 45.19 -12.04 4.07
CA VAL A 291 44.18 -11.88 5.12
C VAL A 291 44.83 -12.11 6.49
N THR A 292 44.49 -11.26 7.43
CA THR A 292 44.90 -11.36 8.83
C THR A 292 43.70 -11.16 9.74
N ALA A 293 43.77 -11.70 10.95
CA ALA A 293 42.78 -11.44 11.98
C ALA A 293 43.45 -11.20 13.32
N ASN A 294 42.76 -10.54 14.24
CA ASN A 294 43.25 -10.34 15.61
C ASN A 294 43.23 -11.63 16.42
N THR A 295 42.55 -12.66 15.95
CA THR A 295 42.50 -14.00 16.57
C THR A 295 42.24 -15.07 15.50
N GLU A 296 42.85 -16.26 15.68
CA GLU A 296 42.59 -17.43 14.82
C GLU A 296 42.89 -18.71 15.59
N GLU A 297 42.17 -19.81 15.30
CA GLU A 297 42.43 -21.14 15.87
C GLU A 297 43.44 -21.89 14.99
N LYS A 298 44.64 -22.04 15.49
CA LYS A 298 45.76 -22.58 14.70
C LYS A 298 45.87 -24.10 14.73
N THR A 299 45.28 -24.75 15.72
CA THR A 299 45.52 -26.17 15.97
C THR A 299 44.25 -27.00 16.24
N GLY A 300 43.26 -26.44 16.93
CA GLY A 300 42.08 -27.20 17.37
C GLY A 300 41.13 -27.61 16.25
N GLU A 301 41.16 -26.93 15.10
CA GLU A 301 40.29 -27.21 13.95
C GLU A 301 41.02 -27.90 12.79
N THR A 302 42.34 -28.06 12.88
CA THR A 302 43.14 -28.64 11.79
C THR A 302 42.93 -30.16 11.67
N SER A 303 43.03 -30.67 10.46
CA SER A 303 43.01 -32.10 10.15
C SER A 303 43.92 -32.41 8.98
N ALA A 304 44.17 -33.69 8.70
CA ALA A 304 44.99 -34.11 7.56
C ALA A 304 44.36 -33.69 6.21
N ALA A 305 43.02 -33.61 6.14
CA ALA A 305 42.29 -33.15 4.95
C ALA A 305 42.26 -31.63 4.84
N TYR A 306 42.23 -30.94 5.97
CA TYR A 306 42.11 -29.47 6.05
C TYR A 306 43.11 -28.90 7.03
N PRO A 307 44.41 -28.82 6.65
CA PRO A 307 45.50 -28.46 7.56
C PRO A 307 45.48 -27.02 8.03
N HIS A 308 44.69 -26.16 7.36
CA HIS A 308 44.58 -24.74 7.67
C HIS A 308 43.22 -24.33 8.25
N ASN A 309 42.34 -25.29 8.56
CA ASN A 309 41.07 -24.98 9.21
C ASN A 309 41.30 -24.23 10.52
N GLY A 310 40.43 -23.23 10.75
CA GLY A 310 40.52 -22.33 11.90
C GLY A 310 41.37 -21.08 11.61
N GLN A 311 42.25 -21.11 10.59
CA GLN A 311 43.18 -20.06 10.26
C GLN A 311 42.57 -19.06 9.23
N THR A 312 43.10 -17.85 9.20
CA THR A 312 42.61 -16.78 8.33
C THR A 312 42.71 -17.10 6.84
N VAL A 313 43.73 -17.85 6.41
CA VAL A 313 43.90 -18.24 4.99
C VAL A 313 42.69 -19.00 4.45
N SER A 314 41.96 -19.72 5.31
CA SER A 314 40.73 -20.44 4.93
C SER A 314 39.57 -19.53 4.56
N LEU A 315 39.66 -18.24 4.80
CA LEU A 315 38.64 -17.26 4.35
C LEU A 315 38.68 -16.97 2.84
N ILE A 316 39.82 -17.21 2.19
CA ILE A 316 40.06 -16.80 0.79
C ILE A 316 40.56 -17.95 -0.08
N ASP A 317 40.66 -19.18 0.41
CA ASP A 317 41.19 -20.34 -0.32
C ASP A 317 40.22 -20.89 -1.40
N GLY A 318 38.95 -20.49 -1.36
CA GLY A 318 37.91 -20.95 -2.31
C GLY A 318 37.29 -22.30 -1.98
N GLU A 319 37.63 -22.90 -0.86
CA GLU A 319 37.10 -24.20 -0.43
C GLU A 319 35.98 -24.01 0.62
N VAL A 320 34.76 -24.44 0.29
CA VAL A 320 33.57 -24.24 1.15
C VAL A 320 33.61 -25.02 2.46
N ASN A 321 34.44 -26.06 2.56
CA ASN A 321 34.57 -26.89 3.77
C ASN A 321 35.64 -26.37 4.72
N THR A 322 36.43 -25.41 4.32
CA THR A 322 37.38 -24.72 5.20
C THR A 322 36.71 -23.49 5.81
N PHE A 323 37.22 -23.01 6.92
CA PHE A 323 36.67 -21.87 7.66
C PHE A 323 37.71 -21.22 8.56
N TRP A 324 37.54 -19.97 8.89
CA TRP A 324 38.18 -19.29 9.99
C TRP A 324 37.39 -19.50 11.29
N HIS A 325 38.12 -19.60 12.41
CA HIS A 325 37.56 -19.65 13.77
C HIS A 325 38.39 -18.78 14.71
N SER A 326 37.78 -18.08 15.66
CA SER A 326 38.50 -17.41 16.73
C SER A 326 39.20 -18.44 17.61
N GLN A 327 40.30 -18.06 18.23
CA GLN A 327 41.03 -18.96 19.12
C GLN A 327 40.11 -19.44 20.27
N TRP A 328 40.12 -20.75 20.48
CA TRP A 328 39.48 -21.39 21.62
C TRP A 328 40.41 -22.35 22.34
N GLN A 329 41.31 -23.04 21.62
CA GLN A 329 42.27 -23.93 22.23
C GLN A 329 43.37 -23.16 22.96
N GLY A 330 43.52 -23.39 24.23
CA GLY A 330 44.48 -22.67 25.07
C GLY A 330 43.98 -21.36 25.67
N GLY A 331 42.74 -21.03 25.42
CA GLY A 331 42.06 -19.84 25.95
C GLY A 331 41.12 -19.21 24.91
N GLU A 332 39.85 -19.14 25.23
CA GLU A 332 38.83 -18.55 24.34
C GLU A 332 39.00 -17.02 24.22
N VAL A 333 38.96 -16.50 23.00
CA VAL A 333 39.00 -15.09 22.72
C VAL A 333 37.58 -14.65 22.36
N ALA A 334 37.03 -13.72 23.13
CA ALA A 334 35.71 -13.15 22.91
C ALA A 334 35.75 -12.03 21.87
N PRO A 335 34.59 -11.67 21.23
CA PRO A 335 34.50 -10.49 20.40
C PRO A 335 34.91 -9.21 21.17
N PRO A 336 35.32 -8.13 20.47
CA PRO A 336 35.22 -7.95 19.03
C PRO A 336 36.30 -8.68 18.24
N TYR A 337 35.91 -9.22 17.08
CA TYR A 337 36.86 -9.76 16.13
C TYR A 337 37.12 -8.81 14.99
N GLU A 338 38.29 -8.89 14.40
CA GLU A 338 38.71 -8.04 13.30
C GLU A 338 39.43 -8.89 12.26
N ILE A 339 38.97 -8.82 11.02
CA ILE A 339 39.56 -9.49 9.87
C ILE A 339 39.94 -8.41 8.87
N ILE A 340 41.19 -8.38 8.43
CA ILE A 340 41.72 -7.39 7.48
C ILE A 340 42.18 -8.13 6.23
N LEU A 341 41.63 -7.70 5.07
CA LEU A 341 42.00 -8.19 3.75
C LEU A 341 42.78 -7.11 3.00
N ASP A 342 43.96 -7.44 2.48
CA ASP A 342 44.69 -6.66 1.48
C ASP A 342 44.46 -7.30 0.11
N MET A 343 43.79 -6.63 -0.79
CA MET A 343 43.56 -7.08 -2.17
C MET A 343 44.76 -6.90 -3.10
N GLY A 344 45.88 -6.42 -2.56
CA GLY A 344 47.12 -6.20 -3.31
C GLY A 344 47.15 -4.96 -4.19
N LYS A 345 45.98 -4.50 -4.64
CA LYS A 345 45.78 -3.30 -5.44
C LYS A 345 44.38 -2.72 -5.19
N GLU A 346 44.18 -1.50 -5.61
CA GLU A 346 42.88 -0.87 -5.62
C GLU A 346 41.91 -1.61 -6.57
N ASN A 347 40.70 -1.91 -6.11
CA ASN A 347 39.64 -2.52 -6.86
C ASN A 347 38.33 -1.79 -6.58
N SER A 348 37.39 -1.82 -7.53
CA SER A 348 36.03 -1.33 -7.30
C SER A 348 35.22 -2.40 -6.59
N VAL A 349 34.81 -2.10 -5.35
CA VAL A 349 34.07 -3.01 -4.45
C VAL A 349 32.63 -2.51 -4.34
N SER A 350 31.68 -3.41 -4.60
CA SER A 350 30.24 -3.09 -4.51
C SER A 350 29.45 -4.11 -3.66
N GLN A 351 30.01 -5.30 -3.44
CA GLN A 351 29.41 -6.39 -2.68
C GLN A 351 30.48 -7.30 -2.11
N LEU A 352 30.18 -7.97 -0.97
CA LEU A 352 30.97 -9.07 -0.44
C LEU A 352 30.11 -10.33 -0.42
N GLY A 353 30.66 -11.44 -0.93
CA GLY A 353 30.06 -12.76 -0.76
C GLY A 353 30.66 -13.45 0.46
N LEU A 354 29.86 -13.88 1.42
CA LEU A 354 30.28 -14.59 2.61
C LEU A 354 29.54 -15.91 2.72
N ILE A 355 30.25 -17.00 3.02
CA ILE A 355 29.69 -18.32 3.24
C ILE A 355 29.89 -18.75 4.67
N ALA A 356 28.83 -19.23 5.34
CA ALA A 356 28.89 -19.73 6.69
C ALA A 356 29.60 -21.09 6.76
N ARG A 357 30.34 -21.35 7.85
CA ARG A 357 30.82 -22.72 8.21
C ARG A 357 29.65 -23.71 8.08
N GLN A 358 29.85 -24.77 7.31
CA GLN A 358 28.77 -25.66 6.88
C GLN A 358 28.06 -26.41 8.03
N ASN A 359 28.76 -26.69 9.13
CA ASN A 359 28.24 -27.43 10.28
C ASN A 359 28.10 -26.59 11.57
N ALA A 360 28.09 -25.25 11.47
CA ALA A 360 27.86 -24.34 12.60
C ALA A 360 26.65 -23.45 12.34
N LEU A 361 26.10 -22.82 13.38
CA LEU A 361 24.93 -21.93 13.32
C LEU A 361 25.22 -20.52 13.82
N THR A 362 26.52 -20.17 13.95
CA THR A 362 26.93 -18.89 14.52
C THR A 362 26.57 -17.73 13.61
N SER A 363 25.68 -16.88 14.06
CA SER A 363 25.32 -15.62 13.40
C SER A 363 26.15 -14.48 13.98
N MET A 364 26.42 -13.44 13.18
CA MET A 364 27.32 -12.34 13.54
C MET A 364 26.77 -11.00 13.06
N ASN A 365 26.96 -9.97 13.88
CA ASN A 365 26.81 -8.59 13.40
C ASN A 365 28.14 -8.17 12.74
N LEU A 366 28.09 -7.68 11.51
CA LEU A 366 29.25 -7.27 10.75
C LEU A 366 29.21 -5.76 10.51
N GLU A 367 30.36 -5.12 10.67
CA GLU A 367 30.62 -3.77 10.15
C GLU A 367 31.75 -3.88 9.12
N ILE A 368 31.49 -3.42 7.90
CA ILE A 368 32.43 -3.52 6.79
C ILE A 368 33.03 -2.14 6.53
N TYR A 369 34.33 -2.09 6.52
CA TYR A 369 35.07 -0.86 6.24
C TYR A 369 35.98 -1.05 5.03
N ALA A 370 36.29 0.06 4.34
CA ALA A 370 37.20 0.11 3.21
C ALA A 370 38.25 1.23 3.39
N GLY A 371 39.42 1.02 2.84
CA GLY A 371 40.54 2.00 2.85
C GLY A 371 41.57 1.71 1.80
N ASN A 372 42.52 2.64 1.63
CA ASN A 372 43.60 2.53 0.62
C ASN A 372 45.01 2.49 1.22
N ASP A 373 45.14 2.69 2.53
CA ASP A 373 46.42 2.71 3.25
C ASP A 373 46.56 1.62 4.32
N GLY A 374 45.47 0.89 4.63
CA GLY A 374 45.41 -0.13 5.68
C GLY A 374 45.35 0.46 7.10
N GLU A 375 45.22 1.75 7.27
CA GLU A 375 45.17 2.48 8.53
C GLU A 375 43.90 3.29 8.69
N THR A 376 43.47 3.96 7.61
CA THR A 376 42.27 4.82 7.58
C THR A 376 41.07 4.03 7.04
N TRP A 377 40.00 3.99 7.83
CA TRP A 377 38.83 3.15 7.57
C TRP A 377 37.57 3.95 7.42
N ASN A 378 36.87 3.76 6.30
CA ASN A 378 35.54 4.30 6.05
C ASN A 378 34.51 3.18 6.17
N LEU A 379 33.48 3.36 6.98
CA LEU A 379 32.38 2.42 7.08
C LEU A 379 31.59 2.40 5.76
N ILE A 380 31.47 1.24 5.14
CA ILE A 380 30.78 1.04 3.87
C ILE A 380 29.58 0.10 3.97
N GLY A 381 29.43 -0.64 5.06
CA GLY A 381 28.29 -1.56 5.27
C GLY A 381 28.14 -2.03 6.70
N LYS A 382 26.90 -2.38 7.06
CA LYS A 382 26.56 -3.17 8.24
C LYS A 382 25.63 -4.30 7.81
N TYR A 383 25.80 -5.48 8.37
CA TYR A 383 25.04 -6.65 7.97
C TYR A 383 24.89 -7.63 9.13
N PHE A 384 23.70 -8.23 9.26
CA PHE A 384 23.52 -9.40 10.12
C PHE A 384 23.75 -10.65 9.28
N PHE A 385 24.88 -11.31 9.53
CA PHE A 385 25.24 -12.57 8.87
C PHE A 385 24.54 -13.72 9.59
N ASP A 386 23.67 -14.43 8.88
CA ASP A 386 22.92 -15.56 9.41
C ASP A 386 23.71 -16.87 9.23
N GLY A 387 24.26 -17.42 10.31
CA GLY A 387 25.00 -18.68 10.30
C GLY A 387 24.17 -19.91 9.91
N SER A 388 22.84 -19.83 9.87
CA SER A 388 21.97 -20.92 9.41
C SER A 388 21.93 -21.05 7.89
N ILE A 389 22.18 -19.96 7.14
CA ILE A 389 22.22 -19.95 5.69
C ILE A 389 23.56 -20.46 5.20
N LYS A 390 23.57 -21.62 4.51
CA LYS A 390 24.79 -22.31 4.06
C LYS A 390 25.25 -21.97 2.65
N THR A 391 24.41 -21.28 1.91
CA THR A 391 24.76 -20.69 0.62
C THR A 391 25.45 -19.35 0.82
N GLU A 392 26.06 -18.83 -0.24
CA GLU A 392 26.68 -17.51 -0.21
C GLU A 392 25.66 -16.42 0.11
N GLN A 393 25.97 -15.59 1.11
CA GLN A 393 25.21 -14.41 1.50
C GLN A 393 25.90 -13.18 0.91
N MET A 394 25.20 -12.47 0.03
CA MET A 394 25.70 -11.23 -0.58
C MET A 394 25.49 -10.07 0.38
N VAL A 395 26.58 -9.57 0.94
CA VAL A 395 26.58 -8.42 1.84
C VAL A 395 26.61 -7.13 1.01
N PRO A 396 25.55 -6.32 1.04
CA PRO A 396 25.52 -5.05 0.34
C PRO A 396 26.46 -4.05 1.02
N VAL A 397 27.27 -3.37 0.21
CA VAL A 397 28.12 -2.30 0.71
C VAL A 397 27.98 -1.06 -0.19
N LYS A 398 28.30 0.12 0.35
CA LYS A 398 28.43 1.34 -0.44
C LYS A 398 29.58 1.13 -1.43
N ALA A 399 29.29 1.19 -2.74
CA ALA A 399 30.29 1.04 -3.78
C ALA A 399 31.42 2.05 -3.62
N CYS A 400 32.66 1.58 -3.67
CA CYS A 400 33.86 2.40 -3.52
C CYS A 400 35.06 1.72 -4.16
N ASP A 401 36.07 2.51 -4.49
CA ASP A 401 37.39 1.99 -4.86
C ASP A 401 38.24 1.86 -3.60
N ALA A 402 38.79 0.65 -3.39
CA ALA A 402 39.55 0.32 -2.19
C ALA A 402 40.59 -0.77 -2.49
N ARG A 403 41.71 -0.72 -1.78
CA ARG A 403 42.67 -1.82 -1.72
C ARG A 403 42.47 -2.70 -0.50
N TRP A 404 42.02 -2.11 0.61
CA TRP A 404 41.87 -2.80 1.89
C TRP A 404 40.44 -2.87 2.31
N LEU A 405 40.04 -4.03 2.83
CA LEU A 405 38.75 -4.25 3.50
C LEU A 405 38.99 -4.71 4.95
N ARG A 406 38.15 -4.18 5.85
CA ARG A 406 38.14 -4.58 7.25
C ARG A 406 36.74 -5.06 7.60
N ILE A 407 36.63 -6.32 8.03
CA ILE A 407 35.41 -6.90 8.57
C ILE A 407 35.55 -6.88 10.09
N TYR A 408 34.74 -6.05 10.74
CA TYR A 408 34.70 -5.94 12.18
C TYR A 408 33.43 -6.62 12.71
N ILE A 409 33.60 -7.49 13.72
CA ILE A 409 32.54 -8.31 14.31
C ILE A 409 32.43 -7.88 15.78
N PRO A 410 31.58 -6.85 16.08
CA PRO A 410 31.47 -6.33 17.46
C PRO A 410 30.82 -7.33 18.41
N SER A 411 29.92 -8.21 17.89
CA SER A 411 29.19 -9.17 18.68
C SER A 411 28.74 -10.35 17.84
N LEU A 412 28.49 -11.46 18.48
CA LEU A 412 27.80 -12.60 17.90
C LEU A 412 26.29 -12.40 18.00
N GLY A 413 25.54 -13.04 17.11
CA GLY A 413 24.08 -13.09 17.18
C GLY A 413 23.63 -13.90 18.41
N SER A 414 22.39 -13.68 18.86
CA SER A 414 21.85 -14.39 20.02
C SER A 414 21.81 -15.90 19.80
N GLY A 415 22.40 -16.67 20.70
CA GLY A 415 22.30 -18.14 20.77
C GLY A 415 23.50 -18.91 20.31
N SER A 416 24.65 -18.29 20.08
CA SER A 416 25.87 -18.99 19.69
C SER A 416 27.00 -18.81 20.70
N SER A 417 27.48 -19.93 21.26
CA SER A 417 28.89 -20.02 21.63
C SER A 417 29.69 -20.31 20.36
N VAL A 418 30.76 -19.62 20.16
CA VAL A 418 31.74 -19.90 19.09
C VAL A 418 32.56 -21.07 19.46
#